data_9b0c2b3d4c9168cc230e7389a7b561ba
#
_entry.id   9b0c2b3d4c9168cc230e7389a7b561ba
#
_cell.length_a   1.000
_cell.length_b   1.000
_cell.length_c   1.000
_cell.angle_alpha   90.00
_cell.angle_beta   90.00
_cell.angle_gamma   90.00
#
_symmetry.space_group_name_H-M   'P 1'
#
loop_
_entity.id
_entity.type
_entity.pdbx_description
1 polymer ?
#
loop_
_entity_poly.entity_id
_entity_poly.type
_entity_poly.pdbx_seq_one_letter_code
_entity_poly.pdbx_strand_id
1 'polypeptide(L)'
;MNDDVKATAYTQISQWSDCSYDDLVKTRDALGDDPLADTFNRRLKGLDEVVRRLSDLEAVVNGFEFDLAYTYPLVVKQILFSYQVLLDEIRDDLISEAYESTCMLGRELKQRTWDLKERLDDWMGLVDDHLYH
;
A
#
# COMPACT_ATOMS: atom_id res chain seq x y z
N MET A 1 25.61 8.51 23.75
CA MET A 1 24.48 9.08 23.03
C MET A 1 23.91 8.10 22.02
N ASN A 2 24.75 7.57 21.16
CA ASN A 2 24.28 6.67 20.09
C ASN A 2 23.81 5.28 20.60
N ASP A 3 24.27 4.87 21.79
CA ASP A 3 23.92 3.57 22.33
C ASP A 3 22.46 3.47 22.71
N ASP A 4 21.88 4.54 23.27
CA ASP A 4 20.45 4.58 23.62
C ASP A 4 19.59 4.60 22.36
N VAL A 5 20.00 5.35 21.34
CA VAL A 5 19.29 5.43 20.06
C VAL A 5 19.36 4.06 19.36
N LYS A 6 20.54 3.42 19.35
CA LYS A 6 20.69 2.08 18.77
C LYS A 6 19.84 1.03 19.49
N ALA A 7 19.79 1.08 20.82
CA ALA A 7 18.96 0.17 21.60
C ALA A 7 17.49 0.34 21.24
N THR A 8 17.03 1.59 21.10
CA THR A 8 15.67 1.89 20.64
C THR A 8 15.43 1.33 19.24
N ALA A 9 16.40 1.54 18.33
CA ALA A 9 16.31 1.06 16.96
C ALA A 9 16.17 -0.47 16.90
N TYR A 10 16.98 -1.21 17.64
CA TYR A 10 16.91 -2.68 17.68
C TYR A 10 15.57 -3.15 18.27
N THR A 11 15.08 -2.48 19.30
CA THR A 11 13.78 -2.79 19.88
C THR A 11 12.66 -2.59 18.85
N GLN A 12 12.70 -1.47 18.11
CA GLN A 12 11.73 -1.19 17.05
C GLN A 12 11.80 -2.23 15.94
N ILE A 13 13.00 -2.62 15.51
CA ILE A 13 13.18 -3.64 14.47
C ILE A 13 12.55 -4.98 14.90
N SER A 14 12.69 -5.37 16.16
CA SER A 14 12.09 -6.59 16.67
C SER A 14 10.56 -6.51 16.83
N GLN A 15 10.01 -5.30 16.82
CA GLN A 15 8.59 -5.02 17.02
C GLN A 15 8.03 -4.06 15.94
N TRP A 16 8.52 -4.19 14.71
CA TRP A 16 8.13 -3.29 13.61
C TRP A 16 6.63 -3.04 13.55
N SER A 17 5.83 -4.10 13.63
CA SER A 17 4.39 -4.03 13.42
C SER A 17 3.66 -3.19 14.46
N ASP A 18 4.26 -3.00 15.65
CA ASP A 18 3.68 -2.25 16.75
C ASP A 18 4.15 -0.79 16.78
N CYS A 19 5.07 -0.41 15.89
CA CYS A 19 5.61 0.93 15.83
C CYS A 19 4.74 1.82 14.93
N SER A 20 4.67 3.12 15.27
CA SER A 20 4.09 4.10 14.36
C SER A 20 5.13 4.52 13.32
N TYR A 21 4.66 4.97 12.17
CA TYR A 21 5.53 5.52 11.13
C TYR A 21 6.37 6.68 11.67
N ASP A 22 5.75 7.58 12.43
CA ASP A 22 6.44 8.75 12.99
C ASP A 22 7.56 8.37 13.95
N ASP A 23 7.37 7.32 14.77
CA ASP A 23 8.40 6.84 15.68
C ASP A 23 9.62 6.32 14.91
N LEU A 24 9.38 5.62 13.80
CA LEU A 24 10.46 5.12 12.94
C LEU A 24 11.22 6.27 12.27
N VAL A 25 10.52 7.32 11.84
CA VAL A 25 11.14 8.53 11.28
C VAL A 25 12.03 9.20 12.32
N LYS A 26 11.55 9.36 13.55
CA LYS A 26 12.32 9.95 14.64
C LYS A 26 13.59 9.18 14.93
N THR A 27 13.51 7.85 14.96
CA THR A 27 14.66 7.00 15.21
C THR A 27 15.68 7.11 14.06
N ARG A 28 15.21 7.08 12.81
CA ARG A 28 16.07 7.28 11.65
C ARG A 28 16.83 8.58 11.73
N ASP A 29 16.14 9.67 12.05
CA ASP A 29 16.74 10.99 12.12
C ASP A 29 17.76 11.06 13.27
N ALA A 30 17.46 10.43 14.40
CA ALA A 30 18.36 10.39 15.55
C ALA A 30 19.61 9.53 15.29
N LEU A 31 19.52 8.51 14.42
CA LEU A 31 20.67 7.69 14.05
C LEU A 31 21.70 8.44 13.19
N GLY A 32 21.25 9.45 12.45
CA GLY A 32 22.15 10.27 11.62
C GLY A 32 22.88 9.45 10.57
N ASP A 33 24.23 9.43 10.67
CA ASP A 33 25.09 8.74 9.72
C ASP A 33 25.37 7.27 10.08
N ASP A 34 24.76 6.76 11.14
CA ASP A 34 24.93 5.36 11.52
C ASP A 34 24.40 4.43 10.41
N PRO A 35 25.14 3.35 10.05
CA PRO A 35 24.66 2.42 9.03
C PRO A 35 23.28 1.84 9.30
N LEU A 36 22.85 1.74 10.56
CA LEU A 36 21.54 1.25 10.93
C LEU A 36 20.42 2.14 10.38
N ALA A 37 20.70 3.45 10.17
CA ALA A 37 19.75 4.37 9.56
C ALA A 37 19.33 3.91 8.15
N ASP A 38 20.20 3.25 7.42
CA ASP A 38 19.89 2.74 6.07
C ASP A 38 18.77 1.70 6.09
N THR A 39 18.71 0.89 7.14
CA THR A 39 17.64 -0.09 7.32
C THR A 39 16.29 0.61 7.46
N PHE A 40 16.24 1.66 8.30
CA PHE A 40 15.02 2.48 8.46
C PHE A 40 14.66 3.20 7.16
N ASN A 41 15.65 3.80 6.50
CA ASN A 41 15.42 4.53 5.24
C ASN A 41 14.80 3.64 4.17
N ARG A 42 15.30 2.44 3.98
CA ARG A 42 14.77 1.52 2.98
C ARG A 42 13.32 1.13 3.26
N ARG A 43 13.01 0.84 4.53
CA ARG A 43 11.65 0.47 4.93
C ARG A 43 10.68 1.64 4.77
N LEU A 44 11.06 2.81 5.25
CA LEU A 44 10.22 4.00 5.18
C LEU A 44 10.01 4.45 3.74
N LYS A 45 11.08 4.41 2.92
CA LYS A 45 10.98 4.76 1.50
C LYS A 45 10.06 3.80 0.74
N GLY A 46 10.16 2.51 1.04
CA GLY A 46 9.28 1.51 0.44
C GLY A 46 7.82 1.72 0.81
N LEU A 47 7.54 2.03 2.07
CA LEU A 47 6.19 2.36 2.53
C LEU A 47 5.67 3.62 1.85
N ASP A 48 6.47 4.67 1.74
CA ASP A 48 6.09 5.92 1.08
C ASP A 48 5.73 5.67 -0.38
N GLU A 49 6.48 4.84 -1.07
CA GLU A 49 6.21 4.49 -2.46
C GLU A 49 4.89 3.73 -2.60
N VAL A 50 4.61 2.80 -1.70
CA VAL A 50 3.34 2.07 -1.68
C VAL A 50 2.18 3.03 -1.40
N VAL A 51 2.33 3.93 -0.43
CA VAL A 51 1.32 4.95 -0.11
C VAL A 51 0.99 5.78 -1.35
N ARG A 52 2.03 6.26 -2.05
CA ARG A 52 1.86 7.10 -3.24
C ARG A 52 1.09 6.36 -4.34
N ARG A 53 1.54 5.14 -4.67
CA ARG A 53 0.93 4.33 -5.73
C ARG A 53 -0.52 3.97 -5.40
N LEU A 54 -0.77 3.56 -4.16
CA LEU A 54 -2.11 3.19 -3.71
C LEU A 54 -3.04 4.41 -3.68
N SER A 55 -2.56 5.53 -3.18
CA SER A 55 -3.35 6.77 -3.14
C SER A 55 -3.73 7.25 -4.53
N ASP A 56 -2.80 7.17 -5.48
CA ASP A 56 -3.05 7.52 -6.88
C ASP A 56 -4.12 6.61 -7.49
N LEU A 57 -4.01 5.30 -7.25
CA LEU A 57 -4.98 4.35 -7.76
C LEU A 57 -6.36 4.54 -7.13
N GLU A 58 -6.42 4.75 -5.81
CA GLU A 58 -7.66 5.06 -5.11
C GLU A 58 -8.35 6.30 -5.68
N ALA A 59 -7.59 7.34 -5.96
CA ALA A 59 -8.12 8.58 -6.55
C ALA A 59 -8.72 8.32 -7.94
N VAL A 60 -8.03 7.55 -8.78
CA VAL A 60 -8.51 7.20 -10.11
C VAL A 60 -9.79 6.35 -10.02
N VAL A 61 -9.82 5.36 -9.15
CA VAL A 61 -10.99 4.50 -8.96
C VAL A 61 -12.17 5.29 -8.41
N ASN A 62 -11.92 6.17 -7.43
CA ASN A 62 -12.97 7.02 -6.85
C ASN A 62 -13.56 8.01 -7.85
N GLY A 63 -12.77 8.46 -8.82
CA GLY A 63 -13.23 9.36 -9.87
C GLY A 63 -13.85 8.65 -11.08
N PHE A 64 -13.86 7.32 -11.09
CA PHE A 64 -14.36 6.55 -12.22
C PHE A 64 -15.90 6.51 -12.22
N GLU A 65 -16.49 6.84 -13.36
CA GLU A 65 -17.94 6.82 -13.54
C GLU A 65 -18.41 5.42 -13.97
N PHE A 66 -18.75 4.60 -13.00
CA PHE A 66 -19.15 3.22 -13.26
C PHE A 66 -20.38 3.11 -14.16
N ASP A 67 -21.27 4.11 -14.16
CA ASP A 67 -22.46 4.14 -15.01
C ASP A 67 -22.15 3.99 -16.50
N LEU A 68 -20.93 4.30 -16.93
CA LEU A 68 -20.47 4.06 -18.28
C LEU A 68 -20.55 2.58 -18.69
N ALA A 69 -20.58 1.67 -17.71
CA ALA A 69 -20.72 0.24 -17.96
C ALA A 69 -22.03 -0.13 -18.65
N TYR A 70 -23.08 0.68 -18.45
CA TYR A 70 -24.38 0.44 -19.09
C TYR A 70 -24.36 0.73 -20.60
N THR A 71 -23.48 1.64 -21.02
CA THR A 71 -23.34 2.01 -22.44
C THR A 71 -22.14 1.34 -23.10
N TYR A 72 -21.02 1.21 -22.37
CA TYR A 72 -19.74 0.71 -22.90
C TYR A 72 -19.17 -0.41 -22.01
N PRO A 73 -19.87 -1.55 -21.85
CA PRO A 73 -19.46 -2.55 -20.87
C PRO A 73 -18.08 -3.16 -21.17
N LEU A 74 -17.75 -3.40 -22.44
CA LEU A 74 -16.44 -3.97 -22.80
C LEU A 74 -15.29 -3.00 -22.49
N VAL A 75 -15.49 -1.72 -22.74
CA VAL A 75 -14.49 -0.69 -22.44
C VAL A 75 -14.28 -0.59 -20.94
N VAL A 76 -15.37 -0.57 -20.19
CA VAL A 76 -15.31 -0.50 -18.73
C VAL A 76 -14.62 -1.73 -18.16
N LYS A 77 -14.92 -2.92 -18.70
CA LYS A 77 -14.27 -4.16 -18.27
C LYS A 77 -12.75 -4.07 -18.43
N GLN A 78 -12.27 -3.55 -19.55
CA GLN A 78 -10.84 -3.38 -19.80
C GLN A 78 -10.20 -2.38 -18.83
N ILE A 79 -10.89 -1.28 -18.55
CA ILE A 79 -10.41 -0.28 -17.59
C ILE A 79 -10.31 -0.89 -16.19
N LEU A 80 -11.35 -1.58 -15.74
CA LEU A 80 -11.35 -2.24 -14.41
C LEU A 80 -10.25 -3.29 -14.31
N PHE A 81 -10.03 -4.06 -15.37
CA PHE A 81 -8.95 -5.03 -15.41
C PHE A 81 -7.59 -4.36 -15.24
N SER A 82 -7.38 -3.20 -15.89
CA SER A 82 -6.13 -2.43 -15.73
C SER A 82 -5.94 -1.98 -14.28
N TYR A 83 -7.00 -1.56 -13.61
CA TYR A 83 -6.94 -1.18 -12.20
C TYR A 83 -6.60 -2.38 -11.31
N GLN A 84 -7.18 -3.56 -11.61
CA GLN A 84 -6.88 -4.79 -10.88
C GLN A 84 -5.40 -5.18 -11.02
N VAL A 85 -4.83 -5.06 -12.22
CA VAL A 85 -3.41 -5.34 -12.46
C VAL A 85 -2.52 -4.40 -11.66
N LEU A 86 -2.82 -3.10 -11.67
CA LEU A 86 -2.06 -2.12 -10.89
C LEU A 86 -2.15 -2.41 -9.38
N LEU A 87 -3.33 -2.76 -8.90
CA LEU A 87 -3.51 -3.11 -7.50
C LEU A 87 -2.73 -4.36 -7.10
N ASP A 88 -2.74 -5.38 -7.96
CA ASP A 88 -1.99 -6.61 -7.71
C ASP A 88 -0.49 -6.33 -7.60
N GLU A 89 0.05 -5.46 -8.44
CA GLU A 89 1.46 -5.04 -8.37
C GLU A 89 1.77 -4.35 -7.03
N ILE A 90 0.89 -3.47 -6.58
CA ILE A 90 1.05 -2.78 -5.28
C ILE A 90 1.01 -3.78 -4.14
N ARG A 91 0.07 -4.72 -4.16
CA ARG A 91 -0.07 -5.75 -3.13
C ARG A 91 1.12 -6.70 -3.12
N ASP A 92 1.64 -7.07 -4.29
CA ASP A 92 2.82 -7.93 -4.39
C ASP A 92 4.03 -7.27 -3.73
N ASP A 93 4.26 -5.98 -3.97
CA ASP A 93 5.35 -5.24 -3.35
C ASP A 93 5.15 -5.15 -1.82
N LEU A 94 3.92 -4.89 -1.39
CA LEU A 94 3.59 -4.78 0.03
C LEU A 94 3.87 -6.09 0.78
N ILE A 95 3.59 -7.23 0.17
CA ILE A 95 3.75 -8.55 0.76
C ILE A 95 5.18 -9.05 0.60
N SER A 96 5.75 -9.01 -0.61
CA SER A 96 7.07 -9.57 -0.91
C SER A 96 8.19 -8.86 -0.15
N GLU A 97 8.05 -7.56 0.07
CA GLU A 97 9.02 -6.76 0.83
C GLU A 97 8.68 -6.68 2.33
N ALA A 98 7.64 -7.37 2.75
CA ALA A 98 7.17 -7.39 4.13
C ALA A 98 6.81 -5.99 4.68
N TYR A 99 6.43 -5.06 3.82
CA TYR A 99 6.01 -3.72 4.25
C TYR A 99 4.71 -3.78 5.06
N GLU A 100 3.86 -4.78 4.81
CA GLU A 100 2.60 -4.98 5.56
C GLU A 100 2.82 -5.16 7.05
N SER A 101 4.00 -5.64 7.46
CA SER A 101 4.36 -5.88 8.86
C SER A 101 5.43 -4.94 9.40
N THR A 102 5.81 -3.91 8.61
CA THR A 102 6.89 -3.00 9.00
C THR A 102 6.46 -2.04 10.11
N CYS A 103 5.22 -1.56 10.08
CA CYS A 103 4.67 -0.69 11.14
C CYS A 103 3.15 -0.69 11.01
N MET A 104 2.50 0.09 11.86
CA MET A 104 1.03 0.21 11.82
C MET A 104 0.54 0.72 10.47
N LEU A 105 1.30 1.59 9.81
CA LEU A 105 0.97 2.04 8.45
C LEU A 105 0.92 0.87 7.46
N GLY A 106 1.84 -0.08 7.56
CA GLY A 106 1.84 -1.27 6.71
C GLY A 106 0.53 -2.06 6.81
N ARG A 107 0.01 -2.21 8.01
CA ARG A 107 -1.29 -2.88 8.23
C ARG A 107 -2.45 -2.09 7.64
N GLU A 108 -2.42 -0.75 7.79
CA GLU A 108 -3.41 0.13 7.17
C GLU A 108 -3.40 -0.01 5.65
N LEU A 109 -2.21 -0.02 5.05
CA LEU A 109 -2.06 -0.19 3.60
C LEU A 109 -2.60 -1.54 3.14
N LYS A 110 -2.35 -2.60 3.90
CA LYS A 110 -2.89 -3.92 3.60
C LYS A 110 -4.42 -3.89 3.58
N GLN A 111 -5.04 -3.27 4.59
CA GLN A 111 -6.50 -3.15 4.64
C GLN A 111 -7.04 -2.32 3.48
N ARG A 112 -6.38 -1.21 3.15
CA ARG A 112 -6.80 -0.36 2.04
C ARG A 112 -6.72 -1.09 0.70
N THR A 113 -5.68 -1.91 0.48
CA THR A 113 -5.56 -2.71 -0.75
C THR A 113 -6.67 -3.75 -0.82
N TRP A 114 -7.01 -4.36 0.32
CA TRP A 114 -8.09 -5.33 0.39
C TRP A 114 -9.44 -4.71 0.07
N ASP A 115 -9.75 -3.56 0.65
CA ASP A 115 -11.00 -2.84 0.42
C ASP A 115 -11.15 -2.45 -1.05
N LEU A 116 -10.05 -1.98 -1.65
CA LEU A 116 -10.05 -1.60 -3.07
C LEU A 116 -10.24 -2.83 -3.97
N LYS A 117 -9.61 -3.94 -3.63
CA LYS A 117 -9.76 -5.19 -4.35
C LYS A 117 -11.21 -5.67 -4.36
N GLU A 118 -11.87 -5.68 -3.20
CA GLU A 118 -13.27 -6.06 -3.09
C GLU A 118 -14.16 -5.19 -3.97
N ARG A 119 -13.92 -3.89 -3.95
CA ARG A 119 -14.69 -2.94 -4.75
C ARG A 119 -14.52 -3.17 -6.25
N LEU A 120 -13.29 -3.40 -6.71
CA LEU A 120 -13.02 -3.67 -8.12
C LEU A 120 -13.61 -5.03 -8.56
N ASP A 121 -13.53 -6.04 -7.69
CA ASP A 121 -14.11 -7.35 -7.97
C ASP A 121 -15.64 -7.26 -8.07
N ASP A 122 -16.28 -6.49 -7.18
CA ASP A 122 -17.73 -6.26 -7.22
C ASP A 122 -18.13 -5.56 -8.52
N TRP A 123 -17.41 -4.53 -8.91
CA TRP A 123 -17.66 -3.81 -10.16
C TRP A 123 -17.46 -4.72 -11.38
N MET A 124 -16.43 -5.54 -11.37
CA MET A 124 -16.16 -6.48 -12.46
C MET A 124 -17.28 -7.51 -12.57
N GLY A 125 -17.79 -8.00 -11.43
CA GLY A 125 -18.94 -8.91 -11.40
C GLY A 125 -20.18 -8.29 -12.00
N LEU A 126 -20.46 -7.02 -11.68
CA LEU A 126 -21.61 -6.29 -12.23
C LEU A 126 -21.48 -6.10 -13.75
N VAL A 127 -20.29 -5.79 -14.23
CA VAL A 127 -20.03 -5.65 -15.67
C VAL A 127 -20.23 -6.99 -16.39
N ASP A 128 -19.69 -8.08 -15.82
CA ASP A 128 -19.85 -9.41 -16.40
C ASP A 128 -21.31 -9.83 -16.45
N ASP A 129 -22.09 -9.55 -15.41
CA ASP A 129 -23.53 -9.83 -15.41
C ASP A 129 -24.23 -9.04 -16.53
N HIS A 130 -23.84 -7.79 -16.72
CA HIS A 130 -24.42 -6.96 -17.77
C HIS A 130 -24.04 -7.47 -19.18
N LEU A 131 -22.83 -8.00 -19.36
CA LEU A 131 -22.35 -8.52 -20.65
C LEU A 131 -22.97 -9.85 -21.02
N TYR A 132 -23.21 -10.73 -20.04
CA TYR A 132 -23.58 -12.13 -20.28
C TYR A 132 -25.02 -12.47 -19.91
N HIS A 133 -25.75 -11.52 -19.43
CA HIS A 133 -27.16 -11.62 -19.07
C HIS A 133 -27.98 -10.49 -19.62
#